data_6726b53c78a59ad8ad1e140d93147d48
#
_entry.id   6726b53c78a59ad8ad1e140d93147d48
#
_cell.length_a   1.000
_cell.length_b   1.000
_cell.length_c   1.000
_cell.angle_alpha   90.00
_cell.angle_beta   90.00
_cell.angle_gamma   90.00
#
_symmetry.space_group_name_H-M   'P 1'
#
loop_
_entity.id
_entity.type
_entity.pdbx_description
1 polymer ?
#
loop_
_entity_poly.entity_id
_entity_poly.type
_entity_poly.pdbx_seq_one_letter_code
_entity_poly.pdbx_strand_id
1 'polypeptide(L)'
;PVNVIVLAEGEEEIGSEHLAPFIEEHKKRLTCDGVVISDSSMFAPGIPSILSSLRGLAYFQIDVRGPSGDLHSGMYGGAVVNPAMALARILATMHDADGHVAIPGFYEAVRPFPPNVIAQMRELPFDDEDFRKDVGATALGGEPAYTVLERLWTRPTCEVNGLLSGYTGEGAKTVLPGVSMAKVSCRLVPDQDPAEIERLMKAHVARVAPKGVTVTVRHLHGGKPWRADL
;
A
#
# COMPACT_ATOMS: atom_id res chain seq x y z
N PRO A 1 5.18 -32.04 28.76
CA PRO A 1 5.54 -30.68 29.17
C PRO A 1 6.41 -30.06 28.11
N VAL A 2 6.18 -28.80 27.79
CA VAL A 2 6.99 -28.01 26.88
C VAL A 2 7.55 -26.79 27.61
N ASN A 3 8.71 -26.34 27.23
CA ASN A 3 9.23 -25.07 27.70
C ASN A 3 8.68 -23.95 26.81
N VAL A 4 8.28 -22.84 27.43
CA VAL A 4 7.71 -21.70 26.73
C VAL A 4 8.57 -20.47 27.00
N ILE A 5 8.98 -19.79 25.93
CA ILE A 5 9.64 -18.49 25.95
C ILE A 5 8.61 -17.49 25.45
N VAL A 6 8.34 -16.45 26.22
CA VAL A 6 7.44 -15.36 25.80
C VAL A 6 8.29 -14.14 25.47
N LEU A 7 8.16 -13.64 24.25
CA LEU A 7 8.71 -12.36 23.80
C LEU A 7 7.53 -11.40 23.61
N ALA A 8 7.49 -10.34 24.41
CA ALA A 8 6.50 -9.29 24.28
C ALA A 8 7.14 -8.05 23.64
N GLU A 9 6.51 -7.53 22.64
CA GLU A 9 6.93 -6.35 21.91
C GLU A 9 5.91 -5.21 22.07
N GLY A 10 6.37 -3.97 22.12
CA GLY A 10 5.53 -2.79 22.25
C GLY A 10 5.69 -1.76 21.12
N GLU A 11 6.42 -2.10 20.06
CA GLU A 11 6.75 -1.18 18.95
C GLU A 11 6.19 -1.64 17.59
N GLU A 12 5.35 -2.69 17.55
CA GLU A 12 4.85 -3.26 16.31
C GLU A 12 4.15 -2.20 15.44
N GLU A 13 3.27 -1.39 16.02
CA GLU A 13 2.49 -0.35 15.34
C GLU A 13 3.32 0.83 14.80
N ILE A 14 4.57 0.94 15.19
CA ILE A 14 5.51 1.96 14.68
C ILE A 14 6.67 1.36 13.88
N GLY A 15 6.63 0.05 13.57
CA GLY A 15 7.56 -0.61 12.65
C GLY A 15 8.67 -1.41 13.30
N SER A 16 8.62 -1.71 14.61
CA SER A 16 9.51 -2.65 15.32
C SER A 16 11.00 -2.38 15.13
N GLU A 17 11.43 -1.13 15.19
CA GLU A 17 12.83 -0.74 14.86
C GLU A 17 13.88 -1.48 15.72
N HIS A 18 13.54 -1.80 16.97
CA HIS A 18 14.47 -2.45 17.92
C HIS A 18 14.31 -3.97 18.00
N LEU A 19 13.28 -4.57 17.39
CA LEU A 19 13.02 -6.00 17.51
C LEU A 19 14.11 -6.85 16.87
N ALA A 20 14.54 -6.54 15.65
CA ALA A 20 15.57 -7.32 14.96
C ALA A 20 16.93 -7.25 15.68
N PRO A 21 17.44 -6.09 16.10
CA PRO A 21 18.64 -6.00 16.94
C PRO A 21 18.51 -6.79 18.25
N PHE A 22 17.37 -6.69 18.93
CA PHE A 22 17.11 -7.43 20.17
C PHE A 22 17.16 -8.95 19.97
N ILE A 23 16.55 -9.47 18.89
CA ILE A 23 16.58 -10.90 18.57
C ILE A 23 18.03 -11.37 18.33
N GLU A 24 18.83 -10.61 17.57
CA GLU A 24 20.22 -10.98 17.30
C GLU A 24 21.07 -10.98 18.59
N GLU A 25 20.91 -9.99 19.47
CA GLU A 25 21.62 -9.93 20.75
C GLU A 25 21.27 -11.09 21.67
N HIS A 26 19.99 -11.50 21.68
CA HIS A 26 19.47 -12.53 22.59
C HIS A 26 19.26 -13.90 21.92
N LYS A 27 19.79 -14.14 20.75
CA LYS A 27 19.58 -15.32 19.91
C LYS A 27 19.76 -16.64 20.65
N LYS A 28 20.79 -16.75 21.52
CA LYS A 28 21.03 -17.95 22.31
C LYS A 28 19.91 -18.23 23.33
N ARG A 29 19.34 -17.19 23.93
CA ARG A 29 18.24 -17.28 24.89
C ARG A 29 16.91 -17.60 24.19
N LEU A 30 16.76 -17.18 22.94
CA LEU A 30 15.55 -17.35 22.14
C LEU A 30 15.57 -18.63 21.28
N THR A 31 16.59 -19.50 21.45
CA THR A 31 16.65 -20.79 20.74
C THR A 31 15.43 -21.65 21.09
N CYS A 32 14.69 -22.08 20.07
CA CYS A 32 13.43 -22.84 20.22
C CYS A 32 13.24 -23.76 19.00
N ASP A 33 12.33 -24.74 19.13
CA ASP A 33 11.93 -25.68 18.08
C ASP A 33 10.88 -25.06 17.14
N GLY A 34 10.14 -24.05 17.62
CA GLY A 34 9.11 -23.37 16.85
C GLY A 34 8.75 -22.02 17.45
N VAL A 35 8.22 -21.14 16.62
CA VAL A 35 7.75 -19.80 17.00
C VAL A 35 6.26 -19.71 16.68
N VAL A 36 5.47 -19.21 17.63
CA VAL A 36 4.06 -18.87 17.43
C VAL A 36 3.92 -17.36 17.53
N ILE A 37 3.48 -16.72 16.44
CA ILE A 37 3.12 -15.29 16.42
C ILE A 37 1.61 -15.23 16.50
N SER A 38 1.08 -14.69 17.62
CA SER A 38 -0.35 -14.60 17.89
C SER A 38 -0.86 -13.18 17.65
N ASP A 39 -0.87 -12.78 16.39
CA ASP A 39 -1.32 -11.46 15.94
C ASP A 39 -2.29 -11.58 14.75
N SER A 40 -3.20 -12.52 14.84
CA SER A 40 -4.23 -12.69 13.81
C SER A 40 -5.55 -13.15 14.43
N SER A 41 -6.65 -12.78 13.79
CA SER A 41 -7.99 -13.23 14.16
C SER A 41 -8.30 -14.60 13.54
N MET A 42 -9.33 -15.26 14.06
CA MET A 42 -10.02 -16.34 13.34
C MET A 42 -10.60 -15.79 12.04
N PHE A 43 -10.71 -16.65 11.02
CA PHE A 43 -11.35 -16.24 9.76
C PHE A 43 -12.82 -15.82 9.97
N ALA A 44 -13.56 -16.63 10.75
CA ALA A 44 -14.92 -16.36 11.16
C ALA A 44 -15.22 -17.10 12.48
N PRO A 45 -16.32 -16.81 13.15
CA PRO A 45 -16.72 -17.54 14.35
C PRO A 45 -16.73 -19.07 14.12
N GLY A 46 -15.93 -19.81 14.90
CA GLY A 46 -15.79 -21.25 14.76
C GLY A 46 -14.92 -21.75 13.59
N ILE A 47 -14.32 -20.84 12.82
CA ILE A 47 -13.42 -21.17 11.70
C ILE A 47 -12.03 -20.64 12.03
N PRO A 48 -11.14 -21.46 12.61
CA PRO A 48 -9.77 -21.08 12.90
C PRO A 48 -8.98 -20.91 11.58
N SER A 49 -7.97 -20.04 11.62
CA SER A 49 -7.08 -19.81 10.48
C SER A 49 -5.61 -19.84 10.91
N ILE A 50 -4.76 -20.26 9.99
CA ILE A 50 -3.31 -20.13 10.09
C ILE A 50 -2.85 -19.32 8.87
N LEU A 51 -2.14 -18.22 9.13
CA LEU A 51 -1.59 -17.41 8.05
C LEU A 51 -0.41 -18.14 7.42
N SER A 52 -0.52 -18.42 6.13
CA SER A 52 0.55 -19.03 5.32
C SER A 52 1.30 -18.03 4.46
N SER A 53 0.86 -16.77 4.43
CA SER A 53 1.56 -15.67 3.76
C SER A 53 1.18 -14.33 4.36
N LEU A 54 2.09 -13.37 4.23
CA LEU A 54 1.87 -11.97 4.59
C LEU A 54 2.21 -11.09 3.40
N ARG A 55 1.36 -10.11 3.13
CA ARG A 55 1.65 -9.10 2.13
C ARG A 55 2.73 -8.15 2.63
N GLY A 56 3.65 -7.79 1.73
CA GLY A 56 4.62 -6.75 1.98
C GLY A 56 4.01 -5.35 1.87
N LEU A 57 4.85 -4.37 2.06
CA LEU A 57 4.50 -2.95 1.99
C LEU A 57 5.63 -2.15 1.37
N ALA A 58 5.28 -1.17 0.54
CA ALA A 58 6.13 -0.06 0.17
C ALA A 58 5.33 1.23 0.30
N TYR A 59 5.76 2.15 1.17
CA TYR A 59 5.02 3.37 1.49
C TYR A 59 5.80 4.60 1.02
N PHE A 60 5.12 5.48 0.28
CA PHE A 60 5.72 6.63 -0.38
C PHE A 60 5.05 7.94 0.00
N GLN A 61 5.83 9.01 -0.11
CA GLN A 61 5.30 10.36 -0.21
C GLN A 61 5.73 10.97 -1.54
N ILE A 62 4.77 11.58 -2.23
CA ILE A 62 4.97 12.31 -3.49
C ILE A 62 4.74 13.78 -3.21
N ASP A 63 5.80 14.56 -3.31
CA ASP A 63 5.75 16.02 -3.15
C ASP A 63 5.83 16.69 -4.52
N VAL A 64 4.92 17.59 -4.81
CA VAL A 64 4.88 18.39 -6.04
C VAL A 64 5.04 19.86 -5.69
N ARG A 65 6.03 20.52 -6.25
CA ARG A 65 6.32 21.94 -6.06
C ARG A 65 6.20 22.67 -7.38
N GLY A 66 5.48 23.77 -7.39
CA GLY A 66 5.30 24.67 -8.51
C GLY A 66 5.92 26.05 -8.25
N PRO A 67 5.13 27.13 -8.20
CA PRO A 67 5.64 28.46 -7.90
C PRO A 67 6.22 28.55 -6.49
N SER A 68 6.99 29.58 -6.22
CA SER A 68 7.68 29.81 -4.92
C SER A 68 6.74 29.99 -3.74
N GLY A 69 5.46 30.21 -3.97
CA GLY A 69 4.41 30.36 -2.96
C GLY A 69 3.03 30.27 -3.58
N ASP A 70 2.00 30.40 -2.77
CA ASP A 70 0.63 30.43 -3.23
C ASP A 70 0.37 31.69 -4.08
N LEU A 71 -0.34 31.52 -5.19
CA LEU A 71 -0.70 32.59 -6.10
C LEU A 71 -2.22 32.78 -6.20
N HIS A 72 -2.65 33.94 -6.67
CA HIS A 72 -4.06 34.19 -6.94
C HIS A 72 -4.47 33.48 -8.24
N SER A 73 -5.40 32.54 -8.18
CA SER A 73 -5.81 31.71 -9.33
C SER A 73 -6.44 32.52 -10.46
N GLY A 74 -7.13 33.62 -10.17
CA GLY A 74 -7.70 34.51 -11.19
C GLY A 74 -6.66 35.36 -11.94
N MET A 75 -5.45 35.52 -11.40
CA MET A 75 -4.37 36.28 -12.03
C MET A 75 -3.36 35.39 -12.75
N TYR A 76 -3.11 34.18 -12.22
CA TYR A 76 -2.04 33.30 -12.67
C TYR A 76 -2.53 31.96 -13.22
N GLY A 77 -3.83 31.65 -13.03
CA GLY A 77 -4.44 30.45 -13.58
C GLY A 77 -4.39 30.43 -15.10
N GLY A 78 -4.04 29.28 -15.67
CA GLY A 78 -3.82 29.12 -17.11
C GLY A 78 -2.41 29.50 -17.58
N ALA A 79 -1.66 30.31 -16.83
CA ALA A 79 -0.29 30.68 -17.13
C ALA A 79 0.75 29.90 -16.31
N VAL A 80 0.43 29.58 -15.05
CA VAL A 80 1.31 28.82 -14.14
C VAL A 80 0.73 27.44 -13.90
N VAL A 81 1.59 26.42 -13.94
CA VAL A 81 1.16 25.04 -13.68
C VAL A 81 0.74 24.92 -12.20
N ASN A 82 -0.47 24.42 -11.99
CA ASN A 82 -1.01 24.21 -10.65
C ASN A 82 -0.52 22.86 -10.09
N PRO A 83 0.23 22.82 -8.98
CA PRO A 83 0.70 21.57 -8.36
C PRO A 83 -0.41 20.61 -7.97
N ALA A 84 -1.60 21.09 -7.58
CA ALA A 84 -2.74 20.24 -7.28
C ALA A 84 -3.20 19.46 -8.51
N MET A 85 -3.31 20.15 -9.66
CA MET A 85 -3.69 19.51 -10.93
C MET A 85 -2.58 18.59 -11.45
N ALA A 86 -1.32 18.95 -11.24
CA ALA A 86 -0.18 18.10 -11.60
C ALA A 86 -0.19 16.80 -10.78
N LEU A 87 -0.37 16.90 -9.48
CA LEU A 87 -0.47 15.72 -8.58
C LEU A 87 -1.65 14.84 -8.94
N ALA A 88 -2.84 15.42 -9.15
CA ALA A 88 -4.04 14.66 -9.54
C ALA A 88 -3.81 13.87 -10.85
N ARG A 89 -3.15 14.47 -11.86
CA ARG A 89 -2.78 13.78 -13.10
C ARG A 89 -1.81 12.63 -12.86
N ILE A 90 -0.79 12.83 -12.03
CA ILE A 90 0.16 11.77 -11.67
C ILE A 90 -0.58 10.60 -11.03
N LEU A 91 -1.41 10.85 -10.01
CA LEU A 91 -2.17 9.82 -9.31
C LEU A 91 -3.14 9.07 -10.24
N ALA A 92 -3.83 9.78 -11.12
CA ALA A 92 -4.75 9.18 -12.08
C ALA A 92 -4.07 8.22 -13.09
N THR A 93 -2.74 8.29 -13.26
CA THR A 93 -2.01 7.35 -14.12
C THR A 93 -1.55 6.08 -13.41
N MET A 94 -1.77 5.96 -12.10
CA MET A 94 -1.34 4.80 -11.32
C MET A 94 -2.23 3.57 -11.50
N HIS A 95 -3.47 3.79 -11.99
CA HIS A 95 -4.41 2.72 -12.33
C HIS A 95 -4.94 2.88 -13.74
N ASP A 96 -5.31 1.76 -14.34
CA ASP A 96 -6.07 1.73 -15.57
C ASP A 96 -7.59 1.73 -15.29
N ALA A 97 -8.38 1.67 -16.37
CA ALA A 97 -9.84 1.66 -16.27
C ALA A 97 -10.42 0.38 -15.63
N ASP A 98 -9.66 -0.70 -15.64
CA ASP A 98 -10.03 -2.01 -15.10
C ASP A 98 -9.53 -2.22 -13.66
N GLY A 99 -8.92 -1.19 -13.05
CA GLY A 99 -8.44 -1.21 -11.66
C GLY A 99 -7.09 -1.90 -11.46
N HIS A 100 -6.35 -2.21 -12.53
CA HIS A 100 -4.98 -2.69 -12.41
C HIS A 100 -4.03 -1.53 -12.12
N VAL A 101 -2.95 -1.81 -11.40
CA VAL A 101 -1.87 -0.85 -11.23
C VAL A 101 -1.14 -0.66 -12.55
N ALA A 102 -1.22 0.54 -13.13
CA ALA A 102 -0.69 0.87 -14.45
C ALA A 102 0.78 1.33 -14.44
N ILE A 103 1.50 1.13 -13.34
CA ILE A 103 2.93 1.40 -13.23
C ILE A 103 3.68 0.31 -14.00
N PRO A 104 4.44 0.64 -15.07
CA PRO A 104 5.15 -0.36 -15.87
C PRO A 104 6.09 -1.22 -15.02
N GLY A 105 6.04 -2.54 -15.20
CA GLY A 105 6.84 -3.50 -14.44
C GLY A 105 6.24 -3.92 -13.09
N PHE A 106 5.16 -3.28 -12.63
CA PHE A 106 4.62 -3.52 -11.29
C PHE A 106 4.23 -4.99 -11.03
N TYR A 107 3.77 -5.70 -12.05
CA TYR A 107 3.34 -7.09 -11.97
C TYR A 107 4.39 -8.12 -12.42
N GLU A 108 5.59 -7.70 -12.88
CA GLU A 108 6.57 -8.63 -13.46
C GLU A 108 7.02 -9.75 -12.50
N ALA A 109 7.14 -9.43 -11.21
CA ALA A 109 7.49 -10.40 -10.18
C ALA A 109 6.27 -11.13 -9.59
N VAL A 110 5.04 -10.71 -9.91
CA VAL A 110 3.82 -11.31 -9.34
C VAL A 110 3.60 -12.69 -9.92
N ARG A 111 3.64 -13.71 -9.07
CA ARG A 111 3.36 -15.08 -9.46
C ARG A 111 1.95 -15.49 -9.03
N PRO A 112 1.23 -16.22 -9.89
CA PRO A 112 -0.08 -16.73 -9.50
C PRO A 112 0.06 -17.72 -8.34
N PHE A 113 -0.93 -17.69 -7.45
CA PHE A 113 -1.04 -18.72 -6.42
C PHE A 113 -1.40 -20.08 -7.07
N PRO A 114 -0.98 -21.18 -6.45
CA PRO A 114 -1.32 -22.53 -6.95
C PRO A 114 -2.84 -22.70 -7.06
N PRO A 115 -3.34 -23.39 -8.09
CA PRO A 115 -4.79 -23.56 -8.31
C PRO A 115 -5.54 -24.21 -7.13
N ASN A 116 -4.90 -25.13 -6.42
CA ASN A 116 -5.47 -25.75 -5.23
C ASN A 116 -5.65 -24.75 -4.08
N VAL A 117 -4.73 -23.78 -3.92
CA VAL A 117 -4.85 -22.70 -2.90
C VAL A 117 -5.99 -21.77 -3.27
N ILE A 118 -6.10 -21.39 -4.53
CA ILE A 118 -7.23 -20.56 -5.00
C ILE A 118 -8.57 -21.30 -4.82
N ALA A 119 -8.62 -22.62 -5.11
CA ALA A 119 -9.82 -23.42 -4.87
C ALA A 119 -10.22 -23.41 -3.37
N GLN A 120 -9.26 -23.61 -2.47
CA GLN A 120 -9.50 -23.55 -1.02
C GLN A 120 -10.00 -22.16 -0.55
N MET A 121 -9.47 -21.08 -1.13
CA MET A 121 -9.97 -19.73 -0.83
C MET A 121 -11.43 -19.54 -1.23
N ARG A 122 -11.83 -20.13 -2.36
CA ARG A 122 -13.22 -20.06 -2.88
C ARG A 122 -14.20 -20.94 -2.12
N GLU A 123 -13.73 -21.93 -1.37
CA GLU A 123 -14.54 -22.77 -0.48
C GLU A 123 -14.83 -22.09 0.88
N LEU A 124 -14.13 -21.00 1.21
CA LEU A 124 -14.38 -20.27 2.44
C LEU A 124 -15.78 -19.64 2.43
N PRO A 125 -16.48 -19.61 3.57
CA PRO A 125 -17.78 -18.97 3.69
C PRO A 125 -17.63 -17.44 3.67
N PHE A 126 -17.43 -16.88 2.48
CA PHE A 126 -17.27 -15.45 2.24
C PHE A 126 -18.09 -15.07 1.01
N ASP A 127 -18.93 -14.06 1.17
CA ASP A 127 -19.75 -13.52 0.10
C ASP A 127 -19.33 -12.08 -0.22
N ASP A 128 -18.99 -11.81 -1.48
CA ASP A 128 -18.51 -10.50 -1.94
C ASP A 128 -19.58 -9.41 -1.77
N GLU A 129 -20.88 -9.77 -1.90
CA GLU A 129 -21.97 -8.82 -1.75
C GLU A 129 -22.25 -8.49 -0.28
N ASP A 130 -22.13 -9.45 0.60
CA ASP A 130 -22.24 -9.21 2.05
C ASP A 130 -21.05 -8.36 2.54
N PHE A 131 -19.84 -8.66 2.07
CA PHE A 131 -18.67 -7.79 2.33
C PHE A 131 -18.91 -6.36 1.85
N ARG A 132 -19.43 -6.18 0.63
CA ARG A 132 -19.77 -4.86 0.09
C ARG A 132 -20.73 -4.07 1.00
N LYS A 133 -21.77 -4.76 1.51
CA LYS A 133 -22.75 -4.16 2.44
C LYS A 133 -22.11 -3.82 3.78
N ASP A 134 -21.30 -4.73 4.35
CA ASP A 134 -20.67 -4.55 5.65
C ASP A 134 -19.71 -3.34 5.67
N VAL A 135 -18.97 -3.11 4.57
CA VAL A 135 -18.11 -1.93 4.45
C VAL A 135 -18.86 -0.68 3.96
N GLY A 136 -20.17 -0.77 3.68
CA GLY A 136 -21.00 0.34 3.24
C GLY A 136 -20.67 0.87 1.83
N ALA A 137 -20.01 0.06 0.99
CA ALA A 137 -19.61 0.48 -0.35
C ALA A 137 -20.79 0.38 -1.34
N THR A 138 -20.89 1.35 -2.27
CA THR A 138 -21.88 1.31 -3.35
C THR A 138 -21.52 0.30 -4.44
N ALA A 139 -20.22 0.06 -4.65
CA ALA A 139 -19.67 -0.94 -5.56
C ALA A 139 -18.30 -1.41 -5.04
N LEU A 140 -17.88 -2.59 -5.46
CA LEU A 140 -16.54 -3.10 -5.21
C LEU A 140 -15.58 -2.64 -6.32
N GLY A 141 -14.33 -2.33 -5.94
CA GLY A 141 -13.27 -1.94 -6.85
C GLY A 141 -12.22 -3.02 -7.05
N GLY A 142 -11.17 -2.69 -7.78
CA GLY A 142 -10.02 -3.55 -8.04
C GLY A 142 -10.20 -4.48 -9.24
N GLU A 143 -9.28 -5.40 -9.44
CA GLU A 143 -9.18 -6.27 -10.62
C GLU A 143 -10.42 -7.19 -10.78
N PRO A 144 -11.22 -7.06 -11.85
CA PRO A 144 -12.54 -7.73 -11.95
C PRO A 144 -12.46 -9.24 -12.13
N ALA A 145 -11.30 -9.76 -12.53
CA ALA A 145 -11.08 -11.21 -12.71
C ALA A 145 -10.94 -11.98 -11.39
N TYR A 146 -10.89 -11.30 -10.25
CA TYR A 146 -10.63 -11.89 -8.94
C TYR A 146 -11.78 -11.60 -7.97
N THR A 147 -12.08 -12.58 -7.08
CA THR A 147 -12.99 -12.37 -5.94
C THR A 147 -12.39 -11.38 -4.94
N VAL A 148 -13.17 -10.89 -3.99
CA VAL A 148 -12.67 -9.97 -2.94
C VAL A 148 -11.53 -10.60 -2.17
N LEU A 149 -11.66 -11.84 -1.70
CA LEU A 149 -10.59 -12.53 -0.97
C LEU A 149 -9.32 -12.69 -1.82
N GLU A 150 -9.46 -13.06 -3.10
CA GLU A 150 -8.32 -13.15 -4.01
C GLU A 150 -7.63 -11.79 -4.16
N ARG A 151 -8.37 -10.69 -4.31
CA ARG A 151 -7.80 -9.33 -4.36
C ARG A 151 -7.06 -8.96 -3.09
N LEU A 152 -7.67 -9.23 -1.92
CA LEU A 152 -7.10 -8.89 -0.63
C LEU A 152 -5.86 -9.70 -0.27
N TRP A 153 -5.76 -10.96 -0.71
CA TRP A 153 -4.71 -11.87 -0.27
C TRP A 153 -3.66 -12.18 -1.32
N THR A 154 -4.02 -12.14 -2.61
CA THR A 154 -3.16 -12.62 -3.70
C THR A 154 -2.76 -11.56 -4.70
N ARG A 155 -3.35 -10.35 -4.60
CA ARG A 155 -3.06 -9.28 -5.56
C ARG A 155 -2.36 -8.10 -4.87
N PRO A 156 -1.38 -7.48 -5.56
CA PRO A 156 -0.78 -6.25 -5.07
C PRO A 156 -1.72 -5.07 -5.26
N THR A 157 -1.54 -4.03 -4.48
CA THR A 157 -2.35 -2.80 -4.56
C THR A 157 -1.47 -1.55 -4.60
N CYS A 158 -2.05 -0.43 -5.02
CA CYS A 158 -1.43 0.89 -4.96
C CYS A 158 -2.52 1.89 -4.56
N GLU A 159 -2.51 2.35 -3.30
CA GLU A 159 -3.59 3.14 -2.73
C GLU A 159 -3.12 4.53 -2.28
N VAL A 160 -3.96 5.54 -2.51
CA VAL A 160 -3.73 6.89 -1.99
C VAL A 160 -4.29 6.98 -0.58
N ASN A 161 -3.42 7.12 0.41
CA ASN A 161 -3.78 7.18 1.83
C ASN A 161 -3.94 8.60 2.36
N GLY A 162 -3.39 9.58 1.67
CA GLY A 162 -3.49 10.99 2.05
C GLY A 162 -3.25 11.89 0.85
N LEU A 163 -3.98 13.01 0.83
CA LEU A 163 -3.86 14.03 -0.22
C LEU A 163 -4.02 15.40 0.41
N LEU A 164 -3.03 16.25 0.22
CA LEU A 164 -3.04 17.62 0.75
C LEU A 164 -2.64 18.60 -0.34
N SER A 165 -3.53 19.54 -0.63
CA SER A 165 -3.26 20.63 -1.58
C SER A 165 -4.29 21.74 -1.48
N GLY A 166 -3.85 22.96 -1.76
CA GLY A 166 -4.72 24.12 -1.83
C GLY A 166 -5.32 24.53 -0.49
N TYR A 167 -6.45 25.24 -0.55
CA TYR A 167 -7.15 25.72 0.63
C TYR A 167 -8.18 24.69 1.11
N THR A 168 -8.10 24.34 2.39
CA THR A 168 -8.96 23.34 3.03
C THR A 168 -9.77 23.90 4.20
N GLY A 169 -9.69 25.23 4.44
CA GLY A 169 -10.48 25.89 5.46
C GLY A 169 -11.91 26.16 5.02
N GLU A 170 -12.69 26.76 5.93
CA GLU A 170 -14.09 27.14 5.66
C GLU A 170 -14.14 28.27 4.61
N GLY A 171 -15.17 28.23 3.75
CA GLY A 171 -15.41 29.20 2.67
C GLY A 171 -14.56 28.96 1.43
N ALA A 172 -14.46 29.96 0.56
CA ALA A 172 -13.75 29.92 -0.69
C ALA A 172 -12.49 30.78 -0.69
N LYS A 173 -11.40 30.28 -1.28
CA LYS A 173 -10.17 31.04 -1.53
C LYS A 173 -9.69 30.81 -2.94
N THR A 174 -9.49 31.88 -3.72
CA THR A 174 -9.00 31.81 -5.08
C THR A 174 -7.49 31.60 -5.08
N VAL A 175 -7.04 30.40 -4.70
CA VAL A 175 -5.63 30.04 -4.58
C VAL A 175 -5.18 29.06 -5.65
N LEU A 176 -4.01 29.28 -6.18
CA LEU A 176 -3.17 28.33 -6.91
C LEU A 176 -2.04 27.96 -5.95
N PRO A 177 -2.05 26.73 -5.36
CA PRO A 177 -1.09 26.39 -4.32
C PRO A 177 0.33 26.28 -4.85
N GLY A 178 1.32 26.63 -4.02
CA GLY A 178 2.74 26.47 -4.35
C GLY A 178 3.21 25.02 -4.20
N VAL A 179 2.51 24.21 -3.39
CA VAL A 179 2.88 22.83 -3.08
C VAL A 179 1.65 21.92 -3.03
N SER A 180 1.87 20.64 -3.31
CA SER A 180 0.89 19.56 -3.15
C SER A 180 1.61 18.29 -2.68
N MET A 181 0.93 17.41 -1.96
CA MET A 181 1.50 16.19 -1.43
C MET A 181 0.49 15.05 -1.45
N ALA A 182 0.96 13.84 -1.77
CA ALA A 182 0.20 12.61 -1.57
C ALA A 182 1.00 11.59 -0.76
N LYS A 183 0.29 10.79 0.02
CA LYS A 183 0.76 9.55 0.64
C LYS A 183 0.21 8.40 -0.18
N VAL A 184 1.09 7.47 -0.57
CA VAL A 184 0.74 6.33 -1.41
C VAL A 184 1.34 5.07 -0.80
N SER A 185 0.54 4.03 -0.62
CA SER A 185 1.02 2.72 -0.18
C SER A 185 0.76 1.65 -1.23
N CYS A 186 1.75 0.78 -1.43
CA CYS A 186 1.62 -0.43 -2.24
C CYS A 186 1.67 -1.65 -1.32
N ARG A 187 0.60 -2.44 -1.28
CA ARG A 187 0.66 -3.78 -0.69
C ARG A 187 1.26 -4.73 -1.71
N LEU A 188 2.25 -5.49 -1.28
CA LEU A 188 3.05 -6.35 -2.14
C LEU A 188 2.71 -7.82 -1.88
N VAL A 189 2.78 -8.62 -2.95
CA VAL A 189 2.59 -10.07 -2.84
C VAL A 189 3.95 -10.79 -2.95
N PRO A 190 4.03 -12.10 -2.58
CA PRO A 190 5.28 -12.84 -2.66
C PRO A 190 6.02 -12.64 -3.99
N ASP A 191 7.35 -12.59 -3.89
CA ASP A 191 8.34 -12.33 -4.96
C ASP A 191 8.47 -10.84 -5.38
N GLN A 192 7.60 -9.93 -4.95
CA GLN A 192 7.83 -8.50 -5.14
C GLN A 192 8.84 -7.97 -4.09
N ASP A 193 9.73 -7.09 -4.52
CA ASP A 193 10.72 -6.45 -3.64
C ASP A 193 10.39 -4.96 -3.47
N PRO A 194 10.25 -4.44 -2.23
CA PRO A 194 9.97 -3.03 -1.97
C PRO A 194 10.94 -2.06 -2.65
N ALA A 195 12.23 -2.43 -2.77
CA ALA A 195 13.22 -1.58 -3.43
C ALA A 195 12.99 -1.51 -4.94
N GLU A 196 12.56 -2.59 -5.57
CA GLU A 196 12.19 -2.58 -6.98
C GLU A 196 10.91 -1.75 -7.20
N ILE A 197 9.91 -1.89 -6.34
CA ILE A 197 8.69 -1.07 -6.40
C ILE A 197 9.01 0.42 -6.23
N GLU A 198 9.95 0.77 -5.35
CA GLU A 198 10.44 2.14 -5.22
C GLU A 198 11.04 2.66 -6.54
N ARG A 199 11.89 1.85 -7.17
CA ARG A 199 12.49 2.19 -8.46
C ARG A 199 11.44 2.42 -9.55
N LEU A 200 10.45 1.52 -9.64
CA LEU A 200 9.35 1.61 -10.60
C LEU A 200 8.46 2.83 -10.35
N MET A 201 8.12 3.10 -9.09
CA MET A 201 7.34 4.27 -8.69
C MET A 201 8.05 5.58 -9.09
N LYS A 202 9.34 5.71 -8.76
CA LYS A 202 10.15 6.88 -9.15
C LYS A 202 10.22 7.06 -10.66
N ALA A 203 10.46 5.99 -11.40
CA ALA A 203 10.52 6.02 -12.87
C ALA A 203 9.16 6.39 -13.49
N HIS A 204 8.05 5.83 -12.98
CA HIS A 204 6.71 6.17 -13.44
C HIS A 204 6.41 7.64 -13.21
N VAL A 205 6.59 8.14 -11.98
CA VAL A 205 6.33 9.55 -11.64
C VAL A 205 7.18 10.49 -12.49
N ALA A 206 8.48 10.20 -12.67
CA ALA A 206 9.36 11.02 -13.52
C ALA A 206 8.88 11.06 -14.98
N ARG A 207 8.34 9.96 -15.50
CA ARG A 207 7.81 9.87 -16.87
C ARG A 207 6.53 10.67 -17.08
N VAL A 208 5.64 10.70 -16.08
CA VAL A 208 4.30 11.31 -16.20
C VAL A 208 4.21 12.72 -15.61
N ALA A 209 5.20 13.16 -14.86
CA ALA A 209 5.25 14.50 -14.27
C ALA A 209 5.17 15.56 -15.36
N PRO A 210 4.23 16.52 -15.28
CA PRO A 210 4.15 17.60 -16.26
C PRO A 210 5.33 18.58 -16.11
N LYS A 211 5.71 19.21 -17.20
CA LYS A 211 6.67 20.33 -17.17
C LYS A 211 6.09 21.48 -16.33
N GLY A 212 6.97 22.23 -15.65
CA GLY A 212 6.59 23.40 -14.84
C GLY A 212 6.35 23.11 -13.35
N VAL A 213 6.58 21.87 -12.92
CA VAL A 213 6.65 21.49 -11.51
C VAL A 213 7.88 20.63 -11.24
N THR A 214 8.33 20.63 -9.99
CA THR A 214 9.33 19.69 -9.48
C THR A 214 8.61 18.62 -8.66
N VAL A 215 8.87 17.35 -8.96
CA VAL A 215 8.25 16.23 -8.25
C VAL A 215 9.33 15.41 -7.55
N THR A 216 9.10 15.10 -6.28
CA THR A 216 9.98 14.26 -5.47
C THR A 216 9.19 13.08 -4.92
N VAL A 217 9.70 11.87 -5.10
CA VAL A 217 9.16 10.65 -4.51
C VAL A 217 10.11 10.19 -3.40
N ARG A 218 9.60 10.12 -2.18
CA ARG A 218 10.32 9.63 -1.00
C ARG A 218 9.74 8.29 -0.57
N HIS A 219 10.57 7.27 -0.44
CA HIS A 219 10.20 6.04 0.25
C HIS A 219 10.24 6.33 1.75
N LEU A 220 9.20 5.98 2.47
CA LEU A 220 9.08 6.24 3.91
C LEU A 220 9.47 4.99 4.71
N HIS A 221 8.80 3.89 4.44
CA HIS A 221 9.08 2.59 5.04
C HIS A 221 8.52 1.47 4.16
N GLY A 222 8.90 0.22 4.45
CA GLY A 222 8.40 -0.95 3.73
C GLY A 222 8.87 -2.23 4.39
N GLY A 223 8.25 -3.34 3.96
CA GLY A 223 8.59 -4.70 4.38
C GLY A 223 8.39 -5.67 3.23
N LYS A 224 9.25 -6.69 3.15
CA LYS A 224 9.10 -7.74 2.15
C LYS A 224 7.87 -8.60 2.44
N PRO A 225 7.16 -9.04 1.40
CA PRO A 225 6.15 -10.07 1.58
C PRO A 225 6.80 -11.39 1.99
N TRP A 226 6.03 -12.24 2.63
CA TRP A 226 6.47 -13.57 3.05
C TRP A 226 5.42 -14.62 2.68
N ARG A 227 5.86 -15.82 2.34
CA ARG A 227 5.03 -17.01 2.15
C ARG A 227 5.74 -18.23 2.68
N ALA A 228 5.02 -19.07 3.43
CA ALA A 228 5.50 -20.36 3.89
C ALA A 228 5.65 -21.34 2.72
N ASP A 229 6.69 -22.17 2.77
CA ASP A 229 6.78 -23.39 1.96
C ASP A 229 5.96 -24.48 2.69
N LEU A 230 4.76 -24.78 2.18
CA LEU A 230 3.82 -25.75 2.75
C LEU A 230 3.82 -27.04 1.93
#